data_3777d285c01effa6369ec0e8d4a40093
#
_entry.id   3777d285c01effa6369ec0e8d4a40093
#
_cell.length_a   1.000
_cell.length_b   1.000
_cell.length_c   1.000
_cell.angle_alpha   90.00
_cell.angle_beta   90.00
_cell.angle_gamma   90.00
#
_symmetry.space_group_name_H-M   'P 1'
#
loop_
_entity.id
_entity.type
_entity.pdbx_description
1 polymer ?
#
loop_
_entity_poly.entity_id
_entity_poly.type
_entity_poly.pdbx_seq_one_letter_code
_entity_poly.pdbx_strand_id
1 'polypeptide(L)'
;NQEQIVQNDTNAMMGRKRGVFASLLNSFSSGSVILSMADAANSIVHNDGVAVAVPIVVSLAVYLFVWLFVQQTYRVVMMRMLLEGRTYDKLPVSRFLYPITTRKWLSMAKVMLLENVFLFLWTFTIIGAFIKPYSYRMVPYIVAENPNIGAREAISLSRRMMKGHKWECFVADLSFLGWWLLNLFTLGLSGIFYSNGYNAAFFVEYYVHVRGLSKDSGLEGSELLSDEYLYSKASAETLHAAYGDVAETVEQLSSNLVPVDKPNGFVGFLSEWLGVRILHARSVTKYEEYREQLHQIDTGREILDGAIYPGRLAPAPMAFRFRESRTVSSDRS
;
A
#
# COMPACT_ATOMS: atom_id res chain seq x y z
N ASN A 1 55.56 10.56 7.73
CA ASN A 1 55.15 10.50 6.32
C ASN A 1 54.32 9.28 5.95
N GLN A 2 54.53 8.07 6.56
CA GLN A 2 53.67 6.89 6.28
C GLN A 2 52.31 7.00 6.96
N GLU A 3 52.23 7.51 8.18
CA GLU A 3 50.96 7.72 8.88
C GLU A 3 50.03 8.71 8.20
N GLN A 4 50.57 9.76 7.59
CA GLN A 4 49.79 10.75 6.83
C GLN A 4 49.23 10.15 5.52
N ILE A 5 49.98 9.25 4.89
CA ILE A 5 49.52 8.56 3.65
C ILE A 5 48.34 7.60 4.00
N VAL A 6 48.49 6.83 5.08
CA VAL A 6 47.45 5.88 5.53
C VAL A 6 46.19 6.65 5.99
N GLN A 7 46.35 7.81 6.67
CA GLN A 7 45.24 8.62 7.11
C GLN A 7 44.51 9.33 5.95
N ASN A 8 45.25 9.76 4.91
CA ASN A 8 44.65 10.29 3.70
C ASN A 8 43.92 9.23 2.89
N ASP A 9 44.45 8.00 2.79
CA ASP A 9 43.80 6.90 2.11
C ASP A 9 42.53 6.43 2.83
N THR A 10 42.52 6.37 4.16
CA THR A 10 41.33 6.04 4.96
C THR A 10 40.27 7.14 4.88
N ASN A 11 40.66 8.40 4.88
CA ASN A 11 39.71 9.51 4.70
C ASN A 11 39.16 9.59 3.27
N ALA A 12 39.96 9.28 2.27
CA ALA A 12 39.53 9.17 0.88
C ALA A 12 38.58 8.00 0.67
N MET A 13 38.85 6.84 1.32
CA MET A 13 37.95 5.69 1.28
C MET A 13 36.60 5.95 2.00
N MET A 14 36.61 6.62 3.16
CA MET A 14 35.39 6.99 3.88
C MET A 14 34.59 8.06 3.13
N GLY A 15 35.25 9.06 2.53
CA GLY A 15 34.60 10.06 1.68
C GLY A 15 33.96 9.43 0.43
N ARG A 16 34.67 8.47 -0.18
CA ARG A 16 34.17 7.72 -1.35
C ARG A 16 32.96 6.83 -1.02
N LYS A 17 32.97 6.16 0.15
CA LYS A 17 31.84 5.34 0.61
C LYS A 17 30.59 6.19 0.91
N ARG A 18 30.74 7.37 1.53
CA ARG A 18 29.63 8.30 1.77
C ARG A 18 29.09 8.88 0.47
N GLY A 19 29.97 9.20 -0.49
CA GLY A 19 29.57 9.68 -1.80
C GLY A 19 28.77 8.64 -2.60
N VAL A 20 29.18 7.37 -2.57
CA VAL A 20 28.47 6.27 -3.24
C VAL A 20 27.10 6.05 -2.62
N PHE A 21 26.98 6.03 -1.28
CA PHE A 21 25.70 5.84 -0.62
C PHE A 21 24.74 7.03 -0.82
N ALA A 22 25.26 8.26 -0.76
CA ALA A 22 24.47 9.45 -1.07
C ALA A 22 24.03 9.51 -2.53
N SER A 23 24.89 9.11 -3.46
CA SER A 23 24.57 9.01 -4.88
C SER A 23 23.50 7.93 -5.16
N LEU A 24 23.58 6.80 -4.47
CA LEU A 24 22.57 5.75 -4.57
C LEU A 24 21.19 6.22 -4.06
N LEU A 25 21.15 6.85 -2.88
CA LEU A 25 19.92 7.42 -2.34
C LEU A 25 19.32 8.48 -3.26
N ASN A 26 20.15 9.32 -3.83
CA ASN A 26 19.72 10.34 -4.78
C ASN A 26 19.22 9.71 -6.10
N SER A 27 19.86 8.66 -6.58
CA SER A 27 19.44 7.91 -7.77
C SER A 27 18.11 7.19 -7.58
N PHE A 28 17.86 6.67 -6.36
CA PHE A 28 16.56 6.14 -5.97
C PHE A 28 15.47 7.22 -5.98
N SER A 29 15.78 8.38 -5.41
CA SER A 29 14.86 9.51 -5.30
C SER A 29 14.54 10.15 -6.66
N SER A 30 15.52 10.23 -7.56
CA SER A 30 15.39 10.89 -8.87
C SER A 30 14.96 9.97 -10.02
N GLY A 31 14.81 8.66 -9.77
CA GLY A 31 14.52 7.67 -10.80
C GLY A 31 15.66 7.46 -11.83
N SER A 32 16.82 8.06 -11.61
CA SER A 32 17.98 7.98 -12.54
C SER A 32 18.83 6.72 -12.31
N VAL A 33 18.23 5.65 -11.79
CA VAL A 33 18.92 4.37 -11.51
C VAL A 33 19.59 3.82 -12.77
N ILE A 34 18.95 3.97 -13.94
CA ILE A 34 19.50 3.48 -15.22
C ILE A 34 20.78 4.25 -15.59
N LEU A 35 20.80 5.56 -15.40
CA LEU A 35 21.98 6.39 -15.67
C LEU A 35 23.13 6.06 -14.70
N SER A 36 22.84 5.91 -13.41
CA SER A 36 23.86 5.52 -12.43
C SER A 36 24.39 4.10 -12.67
N MET A 37 23.59 3.20 -13.21
CA MET A 37 24.04 1.87 -13.65
C MET A 37 24.94 1.94 -14.89
N ALA A 38 24.64 2.83 -15.85
CA ALA A 38 25.47 3.03 -17.03
C ALA A 38 26.84 3.64 -16.67
N ASP A 39 26.88 4.64 -15.78
CA ASP A 39 28.11 5.23 -15.28
C ASP A 39 28.94 4.23 -14.46
N ALA A 40 28.28 3.40 -13.68
CA ALA A 40 28.93 2.35 -12.93
C ALA A 40 29.46 1.24 -13.86
N ALA A 41 28.74 0.84 -14.91
CA ALA A 41 29.23 -0.10 -15.91
C ALA A 41 30.46 0.44 -16.64
N ASN A 42 30.48 1.73 -16.98
CA ASN A 42 31.62 2.38 -17.59
C ASN A 42 32.85 2.45 -16.64
N SER A 43 32.64 2.62 -15.35
CA SER A 43 33.70 2.61 -14.35
C SER A 43 34.29 1.22 -14.08
N ILE A 44 33.52 0.13 -14.29
CA ILE A 44 33.99 -1.27 -14.19
C ILE A 44 35.04 -1.56 -15.28
N VAL A 45 34.87 -0.97 -16.47
CA VAL A 45 35.77 -1.19 -17.62
C VAL A 45 37.15 -0.51 -17.39
N HIS A 46 37.20 0.52 -16.51
CA HIS A 46 38.39 1.35 -16.33
C HIS A 46 39.08 1.24 -14.97
N ASN A 47 38.51 0.52 -13.99
CA ASN A 47 39.06 0.37 -12.64
C ASN A 47 38.97 -1.07 -12.14
N ASP A 48 39.65 -1.35 -10.99
CA ASP A 48 39.58 -2.68 -10.33
C ASP A 48 38.16 -3.22 -10.22
N GLY A 49 37.79 -4.04 -11.20
CA GLY A 49 36.39 -4.38 -11.53
C GLY A 49 35.56 -4.98 -10.39
N VAL A 50 36.20 -5.63 -9.41
CA VAL A 50 35.49 -6.25 -8.28
C VAL A 50 35.00 -5.21 -7.26
N ALA A 51 35.76 -4.17 -6.99
CA ALA A 51 35.40 -3.13 -6.02
C ALA A 51 34.17 -2.30 -6.46
N VAL A 52 33.91 -2.22 -7.76
CA VAL A 52 32.77 -1.49 -8.33
C VAL A 52 31.61 -2.42 -8.63
N ALA A 53 31.86 -3.68 -9.01
CA ALA A 53 30.81 -4.66 -9.32
C ALA A 53 29.94 -5.00 -8.10
N VAL A 54 30.53 -5.17 -6.93
CA VAL A 54 29.78 -5.53 -5.71
C VAL A 54 28.74 -4.48 -5.32
N PRO A 55 29.04 -3.17 -5.22
CA PRO A 55 28.03 -2.14 -4.95
C PRO A 55 26.91 -2.09 -5.97
N ILE A 56 27.18 -2.33 -7.25
CA ILE A 56 26.19 -2.33 -8.31
C ILE A 56 25.23 -3.50 -8.16
N VAL A 57 25.76 -4.70 -7.96
CA VAL A 57 24.93 -5.91 -7.75
C VAL A 57 24.06 -5.77 -6.52
N VAL A 58 24.62 -5.27 -5.41
CA VAL A 58 23.86 -5.00 -4.18
C VAL A 58 22.78 -3.95 -4.42
N SER A 59 23.10 -2.87 -5.11
CA SER A 59 22.14 -1.80 -5.42
C SER A 59 21.01 -2.28 -6.30
N LEU A 60 21.33 -3.06 -7.33
CA LEU A 60 20.33 -3.69 -8.20
C LEU A 60 19.44 -4.66 -7.42
N ALA A 61 20.02 -5.48 -6.55
CA ALA A 61 19.25 -6.41 -5.72
C ALA A 61 18.31 -5.66 -4.76
N VAL A 62 18.80 -4.61 -4.10
CA VAL A 62 17.97 -3.76 -3.23
C VAL A 62 16.87 -3.05 -4.04
N TYR A 63 17.20 -2.50 -5.21
CA TYR A 63 16.22 -1.87 -6.08
C TYR A 63 15.12 -2.86 -6.50
N LEU A 64 15.50 -4.04 -6.98
CA LEU A 64 14.54 -5.08 -7.36
C LEU A 64 13.69 -5.52 -6.19
N PHE A 65 14.29 -5.67 -5.00
CA PHE A 65 13.55 -6.00 -3.79
C PHE A 65 12.52 -4.92 -3.45
N VAL A 66 12.91 -3.66 -3.41
CA VAL A 66 12.01 -2.53 -3.13
C VAL A 66 10.92 -2.44 -4.21
N TRP A 67 11.29 -2.56 -5.47
CA TRP A 67 10.34 -2.50 -6.58
C TRP A 67 9.32 -3.63 -6.52
N LEU A 68 9.75 -4.88 -6.30
CA LEU A 68 8.87 -6.06 -6.28
C LEU A 68 8.00 -6.11 -5.02
N PHE A 69 8.59 -5.90 -3.84
CA PHE A 69 7.90 -6.14 -2.58
C PHE A 69 7.24 -4.90 -2.01
N VAL A 70 7.74 -3.73 -2.27
CA VAL A 70 7.19 -2.48 -1.73
C VAL A 70 6.33 -1.79 -2.78
N GLN A 71 6.92 -1.35 -3.88
CA GLN A 71 6.21 -0.52 -4.86
C GLN A 71 5.01 -1.23 -5.47
N GLN A 72 5.15 -2.49 -5.88
CA GLN A 72 4.05 -3.25 -6.48
C GLN A 72 2.93 -3.55 -5.47
N THR A 73 3.27 -3.83 -4.22
CA THR A 73 2.27 -4.04 -3.18
C THR A 73 1.53 -2.75 -2.85
N TYR A 74 2.23 -1.61 -2.77
CA TYR A 74 1.58 -0.31 -2.58
C TYR A 74 0.69 0.11 -3.74
N ARG A 75 0.96 -0.35 -4.95
CA ARG A 75 0.02 -0.17 -6.08
C ARG A 75 -1.34 -0.79 -5.76
N VAL A 76 -1.38 -1.99 -5.18
CA VAL A 76 -2.63 -2.64 -4.74
C VAL A 76 -3.30 -1.83 -3.63
N VAL A 77 -2.52 -1.32 -2.66
CA VAL A 77 -3.04 -0.47 -1.58
C VAL A 77 -3.69 0.80 -2.13
N MET A 78 -3.06 1.45 -3.09
CA MET A 78 -3.63 2.64 -3.74
C MET A 78 -4.95 2.33 -4.45
N MET A 79 -5.03 1.19 -5.15
CA MET A 79 -6.30 0.76 -5.78
C MET A 79 -7.37 0.50 -4.72
N ARG A 80 -7.02 -0.13 -3.60
CA ARG A 80 -7.93 -0.34 -2.48
C ARG A 80 -8.44 0.98 -1.89
N MET A 81 -7.54 1.91 -1.62
CA MET A 81 -7.91 3.23 -1.07
C MET A 81 -8.82 4.01 -2.01
N LEU A 82 -8.56 3.94 -3.32
CA LEU A 82 -9.41 4.61 -4.31
C LEU A 82 -10.81 3.97 -4.39
N LEU A 83 -10.90 2.63 -4.30
CA LEU A 83 -12.18 1.93 -4.25
C LEU A 83 -12.96 2.28 -2.98
N GLU A 84 -12.32 2.28 -1.81
CA GLU A 84 -12.95 2.70 -0.55
C GLU A 84 -13.38 4.17 -0.59
N GLY A 85 -12.50 5.07 -1.12
CA GLY A 85 -12.78 6.51 -1.21
C GLY A 85 -13.91 6.89 -2.16
N ARG A 86 -14.31 5.99 -3.04
CA ARG A 86 -15.49 6.14 -3.88
C ARG A 86 -16.80 6.05 -3.06
N THR A 87 -16.80 5.21 -2.05
CA THR A 87 -18.00 4.83 -1.29
C THR A 87 -18.07 5.48 0.09
N TYR A 88 -16.92 5.68 0.73
CA TYR A 88 -16.82 6.15 2.11
C TYR A 88 -16.25 7.56 2.20
N ASP A 89 -16.82 8.37 3.11
CA ASP A 89 -16.46 9.78 3.29
C ASP A 89 -15.11 9.97 3.99
N LYS A 90 -14.67 8.97 4.75
CA LYS A 90 -13.43 9.01 5.53
C LYS A 90 -12.53 7.83 5.18
N LEU A 91 -11.29 8.12 4.87
CA LEU A 91 -10.24 7.12 4.66
C LEU A 91 -9.20 7.27 5.78
N PRO A 92 -9.16 6.35 6.75
CA PRO A 92 -8.16 6.41 7.80
C PRO A 92 -6.76 6.18 7.22
N VAL A 93 -5.78 6.97 7.65
CA VAL A 93 -4.37 6.87 7.20
C VAL A 93 -3.79 5.47 7.45
N SER A 94 -4.31 4.75 8.45
CA SER A 94 -3.95 3.36 8.73
C SER A 94 -4.17 2.41 7.54
N ARG A 95 -4.97 2.79 6.54
CA ARG A 95 -5.17 2.00 5.31
C ARG A 95 -3.89 1.83 4.48
N PHE A 96 -2.93 2.74 4.59
CA PHE A 96 -1.62 2.51 3.97
C PHE A 96 -0.91 1.26 4.51
N LEU A 97 -1.23 0.86 5.73
CA LEU A 97 -0.71 -0.36 6.35
C LEU A 97 -1.58 -1.61 6.10
N TYR A 98 -2.56 -1.51 5.22
CA TYR A 98 -3.48 -2.60 4.87
C TYR A 98 -2.80 -3.96 4.63
N PRO A 99 -1.72 -4.09 3.84
CA PRO A 99 -1.08 -5.37 3.61
C PRO A 99 -0.45 -5.97 4.87
N ILE A 100 0.04 -5.10 5.78
CA ILE A 100 0.64 -5.51 7.05
C ILE A 100 -0.46 -5.91 8.03
N THR A 101 -1.50 -5.09 8.13
CA THR A 101 -2.64 -5.31 9.04
C THR A 101 -3.38 -6.60 8.70
N THR A 102 -3.55 -6.90 7.42
CA THR A 102 -4.18 -8.13 6.95
C THR A 102 -3.23 -9.33 6.93
N ARG A 103 -1.92 -9.13 7.18
CA ARG A 103 -0.86 -10.14 7.07
C ARG A 103 -0.80 -10.81 5.68
N LYS A 104 -1.23 -10.10 4.63
CA LYS A 104 -1.29 -10.61 3.25
C LYS A 104 -0.26 -9.98 2.31
N TRP A 105 0.73 -9.30 2.86
CA TRP A 105 1.78 -8.66 2.08
C TRP A 105 2.42 -9.60 1.05
N LEU A 106 2.87 -10.78 1.50
CA LEU A 106 3.51 -11.75 0.61
C LEU A 106 2.55 -12.32 -0.44
N SER A 107 1.26 -12.48 -0.12
CA SER A 107 0.26 -12.94 -1.10
C SER A 107 0.09 -11.91 -2.21
N MET A 108 -0.13 -10.65 -1.85
CA MET A 108 -0.24 -9.55 -2.81
C MET A 108 1.03 -9.41 -3.64
N ALA A 109 2.22 -9.42 -3.00
CA ALA A 109 3.51 -9.33 -3.68
C ALA A 109 3.72 -10.46 -4.69
N LYS A 110 3.33 -11.71 -4.35
CA LYS A 110 3.42 -12.86 -5.27
C LYS A 110 2.53 -12.69 -6.51
N VAL A 111 1.31 -12.19 -6.34
CA VAL A 111 0.40 -11.96 -7.47
C VAL A 111 1.00 -10.91 -8.39
N MET A 112 1.44 -9.78 -7.83
CA MET A 112 2.02 -8.68 -8.59
C MET A 112 3.35 -9.08 -9.26
N LEU A 113 4.17 -9.89 -8.57
CA LEU A 113 5.38 -10.45 -9.17
C LEU A 113 5.07 -11.32 -10.39
N LEU A 114 4.10 -12.23 -10.27
CA LEU A 114 3.73 -13.12 -11.37
C LEU A 114 3.14 -12.33 -12.55
N GLU A 115 2.31 -11.32 -12.28
CA GLU A 115 1.82 -10.38 -13.31
C GLU A 115 2.98 -9.75 -14.07
N ASN A 116 3.96 -9.18 -13.35
CA ASN A 116 5.11 -8.52 -13.96
C ASN A 116 6.00 -9.49 -14.74
N VAL A 117 6.22 -10.72 -14.24
CA VAL A 117 6.95 -11.75 -14.96
C VAL A 117 6.24 -12.09 -16.28
N PHE A 118 4.93 -12.26 -16.27
CA PHE A 118 4.20 -12.52 -17.51
C PHE A 118 4.23 -11.32 -18.46
N LEU A 119 4.08 -10.10 -17.96
CA LEU A 119 4.21 -8.90 -18.79
C LEU A 119 5.60 -8.82 -19.42
N PHE A 120 6.65 -9.06 -18.64
CA PHE A 120 8.03 -9.10 -19.13
C PHE A 120 8.23 -10.17 -20.23
N LEU A 121 7.73 -11.39 -20.03
CA LEU A 121 7.80 -12.43 -21.06
C LEU A 121 7.06 -12.04 -22.34
N TRP A 122 5.95 -11.33 -22.24
CA TRP A 122 5.20 -10.87 -23.40
C TRP A 122 5.88 -9.70 -24.14
N THR A 123 6.84 -8.98 -23.53
CA THR A 123 7.60 -7.92 -24.23
C THR A 123 8.48 -8.46 -25.35
N PHE A 124 8.85 -9.76 -25.28
CA PHE A 124 9.59 -10.41 -26.38
C PHE A 124 8.72 -10.66 -27.61
N THR A 125 7.42 -10.49 -27.52
CA THR A 125 6.51 -10.59 -28.66
C THR A 125 5.85 -9.23 -28.90
N ILE A 126 6.00 -8.69 -30.11
CA ILE A 126 5.47 -7.36 -30.46
C ILE A 126 3.97 -7.25 -30.13
N ILE A 127 3.18 -8.20 -30.60
CA ILE A 127 1.72 -8.23 -30.39
C ILE A 127 1.39 -8.37 -28.89
N GLY A 128 2.12 -9.23 -28.18
CA GLY A 128 1.92 -9.45 -26.74
C GLY A 128 2.23 -8.21 -25.91
N ALA A 129 3.28 -7.47 -26.26
CA ALA A 129 3.68 -6.24 -25.59
C ALA A 129 2.57 -5.18 -25.60
N PHE A 130 1.77 -5.09 -26.66
CA PHE A 130 0.66 -4.13 -26.77
C PHE A 130 -0.64 -4.64 -26.17
N ILE A 131 -0.99 -5.92 -26.34
CA ILE A 131 -2.30 -6.45 -25.96
C ILE A 131 -2.35 -6.90 -24.49
N LYS A 132 -1.26 -7.46 -23.95
CA LYS A 132 -1.25 -8.08 -22.61
C LYS A 132 -1.32 -7.09 -21.46
N PRO A 133 -0.73 -5.89 -21.51
CA PRO A 133 -0.95 -4.89 -20.47
C PRO A 133 -2.44 -4.60 -20.23
N TYR A 134 -3.23 -4.50 -21.30
CA TYR A 134 -4.68 -4.32 -21.18
C TYR A 134 -5.38 -5.56 -20.62
N SER A 135 -4.90 -6.76 -20.95
CA SER A 135 -5.46 -8.00 -20.43
C SER A 135 -5.25 -8.19 -18.93
N TYR A 136 -4.18 -7.64 -18.38
CA TYR A 136 -3.82 -7.78 -16.95
C TYR A 136 -4.12 -6.52 -16.14
N ARG A 137 -4.70 -5.50 -16.77
CA ARG A 137 -4.94 -4.20 -16.15
C ARG A 137 -5.80 -4.27 -14.88
N MET A 138 -6.70 -5.24 -14.79
CA MET A 138 -7.60 -5.40 -13.64
C MET A 138 -6.96 -6.17 -12.48
N VAL A 139 -5.80 -6.79 -12.66
CA VAL A 139 -5.13 -7.59 -11.61
C VAL A 139 -4.94 -6.83 -10.30
N PRO A 140 -4.40 -5.59 -10.27
CA PRO A 140 -4.23 -4.85 -9.02
C PRO A 140 -5.55 -4.56 -8.29
N TYR A 141 -6.63 -4.33 -9.04
CA TYR A 141 -7.97 -4.09 -8.48
C TYR A 141 -8.58 -5.36 -7.90
N ILE A 142 -8.46 -6.49 -8.62
CA ILE A 142 -8.90 -7.81 -8.16
C ILE A 142 -8.20 -8.18 -6.85
N VAL A 143 -6.89 -7.97 -6.77
CA VAL A 143 -6.11 -8.23 -5.55
C VAL A 143 -6.45 -7.24 -4.43
N ALA A 144 -6.79 -6.00 -4.78
CA ALA A 144 -7.24 -5.00 -3.82
C ALA A 144 -8.60 -5.38 -3.21
N GLU A 145 -9.50 -5.98 -3.99
CA GLU A 145 -10.78 -6.50 -3.51
C GLU A 145 -10.61 -7.81 -2.72
N ASN A 146 -9.86 -8.77 -3.28
CA ASN A 146 -9.63 -10.06 -2.64
C ASN A 146 -8.13 -10.40 -2.55
N PRO A 147 -7.43 -10.03 -1.45
CA PRO A 147 -6.01 -10.32 -1.27
C PRO A 147 -5.70 -11.80 -0.98
N ASN A 148 -6.72 -12.66 -0.87
CA ASN A 148 -6.55 -14.11 -0.72
C ASN A 148 -6.53 -14.85 -2.06
N ILE A 149 -6.85 -14.16 -3.16
CA ILE A 149 -6.93 -14.77 -4.48
C ILE A 149 -5.57 -15.35 -4.92
N GLY A 150 -5.61 -16.51 -5.56
CA GLY A 150 -4.42 -17.13 -6.15
C GLY A 150 -3.88 -16.30 -7.33
N ALA A 151 -2.54 -16.27 -7.50
CA ALA A 151 -1.92 -15.44 -8.53
C ALA A 151 -2.39 -15.82 -9.96
N ARG A 152 -2.53 -17.11 -10.24
CA ARG A 152 -3.03 -17.58 -11.55
C ARG A 152 -4.51 -17.26 -11.74
N GLU A 153 -5.29 -17.34 -10.68
CA GLU A 153 -6.72 -17.04 -10.68
C GLU A 153 -6.96 -15.55 -10.94
N ALA A 154 -6.25 -14.65 -10.24
CA ALA A 154 -6.33 -13.22 -10.45
C ALA A 154 -6.00 -12.81 -11.88
N ILE A 155 -4.91 -13.36 -12.47
CA ILE A 155 -4.50 -13.11 -13.84
C ILE A 155 -5.52 -13.67 -14.83
N SER A 156 -6.03 -14.89 -14.59
CA SER A 156 -7.03 -15.53 -15.44
C SER A 156 -8.34 -14.76 -15.41
N LEU A 157 -8.81 -14.35 -14.23
CA LEU A 157 -10.00 -13.54 -14.05
C LEU A 157 -9.87 -12.19 -14.77
N SER A 158 -8.76 -11.46 -14.58
CA SER A 158 -8.49 -10.21 -15.29
C SER A 158 -8.56 -10.37 -16.81
N ARG A 159 -8.01 -11.45 -17.34
CA ARG A 159 -8.05 -11.75 -18.79
C ARG A 159 -9.47 -12.00 -19.30
N ARG A 160 -10.30 -12.69 -18.51
CA ARG A 160 -11.71 -12.95 -18.85
C ARG A 160 -12.52 -11.66 -18.78
N MET A 161 -12.40 -10.88 -17.71
CA MET A 161 -13.05 -9.58 -17.54
C MET A 161 -12.73 -8.60 -18.68
N MET A 162 -11.47 -8.56 -19.12
CA MET A 162 -11.02 -7.68 -20.20
C MET A 162 -11.26 -8.21 -21.61
N LYS A 163 -11.94 -9.36 -21.75
CA LYS A 163 -12.30 -9.90 -23.07
C LYS A 163 -13.44 -9.05 -23.66
N GLY A 164 -13.16 -8.40 -24.79
CA GLY A 164 -14.10 -7.43 -25.41
C GLY A 164 -13.81 -5.98 -25.04
N HIS A 165 -13.27 -5.70 -23.86
CA HIS A 165 -13.08 -4.35 -23.31
C HIS A 165 -11.66 -3.75 -23.52
N LYS A 166 -10.75 -4.45 -24.17
CA LYS A 166 -9.36 -3.99 -24.37
C LYS A 166 -9.27 -2.75 -25.26
N TRP A 167 -10.10 -2.69 -26.30
CA TRP A 167 -10.12 -1.58 -27.23
C TRP A 167 -10.65 -0.31 -26.55
N GLU A 168 -11.71 -0.42 -25.76
CA GLU A 168 -12.24 0.69 -24.95
C GLU A 168 -11.16 1.24 -24.00
N CYS A 169 -10.45 0.33 -23.33
CA CYS A 169 -9.38 0.68 -22.42
C CYS A 169 -8.20 1.37 -23.15
N PHE A 170 -7.87 0.93 -24.37
CA PHE A 170 -6.86 1.58 -25.22
C PHE A 170 -7.29 2.99 -25.64
N VAL A 171 -8.55 3.16 -26.07
CA VAL A 171 -9.09 4.47 -26.43
C VAL A 171 -9.12 5.41 -25.22
N ALA A 172 -9.43 4.88 -24.05
CA ALA A 172 -9.33 5.63 -22.80
C ALA A 172 -7.91 6.12 -22.54
N ASP A 173 -6.89 5.25 -22.65
CA ASP A 173 -5.49 5.67 -22.50
C ASP A 173 -5.10 6.74 -23.55
N LEU A 174 -5.58 6.60 -24.78
CA LEU A 174 -5.33 7.59 -25.82
C LEU A 174 -5.94 8.97 -25.47
N SER A 175 -7.10 8.99 -24.80
CA SER A 175 -7.72 10.24 -24.33
C SER A 175 -6.87 10.95 -23.28
N PHE A 176 -6.04 10.22 -22.53
CA PHE A 176 -5.10 10.78 -21.57
C PHE A 176 -3.80 11.31 -22.18
N LEU A 177 -3.58 11.14 -23.49
CA LEU A 177 -2.36 11.61 -24.15
C LEU A 177 -2.16 13.13 -24.01
N GLY A 178 -3.25 13.92 -24.04
CA GLY A 178 -3.18 15.35 -23.81
C GLY A 178 -2.69 15.73 -22.42
N TRP A 179 -3.11 14.98 -21.40
CA TRP A 179 -2.64 15.14 -20.03
C TRP A 179 -1.18 14.73 -19.87
N TRP A 180 -0.74 13.70 -20.61
CA TRP A 180 0.67 13.31 -20.63
C TRP A 180 1.56 14.40 -21.26
N LEU A 181 1.13 15.01 -22.37
CA LEU A 181 1.81 16.16 -22.96
C LEU A 181 1.87 17.36 -22.00
N LEU A 182 0.75 17.68 -21.35
CA LEU A 182 0.71 18.74 -20.33
C LEU A 182 1.68 18.45 -19.19
N ASN A 183 1.79 17.21 -18.77
CA ASN A 183 2.71 16.79 -17.73
C ASN A 183 4.18 17.00 -18.15
N LEU A 184 4.51 16.73 -19.42
CA LEU A 184 5.83 16.99 -19.98
C LEU A 184 6.15 18.50 -19.97
N PHE A 185 5.23 19.35 -20.43
CA PHE A 185 5.42 20.81 -20.45
C PHE A 185 5.51 21.44 -19.06
N THR A 186 4.83 20.88 -18.07
CA THR A 186 4.84 21.35 -16.68
C THR A 186 5.92 20.70 -15.82
N LEU A 187 6.89 19.99 -16.43
CA LEU A 187 7.96 19.26 -15.74
C LEU A 187 7.44 18.32 -14.61
N GLY A 188 6.29 17.70 -14.85
CA GLY A 188 5.67 16.76 -13.92
C GLY A 188 4.68 17.38 -12.93
N LEU A 189 4.58 18.71 -12.83
CA LEU A 189 3.68 19.36 -11.86
C LEU A 189 2.21 18.99 -12.07
N SER A 190 1.73 18.97 -13.32
CA SER A 190 0.34 18.60 -13.62
C SER A 190 0.05 17.15 -13.20
N GLY A 191 1.04 16.26 -13.27
CA GLY A 191 0.95 14.88 -12.80
C GLY A 191 0.72 14.79 -11.30
N ILE A 192 1.50 15.54 -10.54
CA ILE A 192 1.44 15.50 -9.08
C ILE A 192 0.10 16.05 -8.58
N PHE A 193 -0.37 17.18 -9.11
CA PHE A 193 -1.53 17.87 -8.57
C PHE A 193 -2.86 17.41 -9.16
N TYR A 194 -2.88 16.90 -10.39
CA TYR A 194 -4.15 16.66 -11.07
C TYR A 194 -4.19 15.39 -11.92
N SER A 195 -3.34 15.26 -12.96
CA SER A 195 -3.56 14.27 -14.01
C SER A 195 -3.42 12.82 -13.54
N ASN A 196 -2.53 12.52 -12.58
CA ASN A 196 -2.40 11.17 -12.03
C ASN A 196 -3.63 10.77 -11.20
N GLY A 197 -4.15 11.70 -10.39
CA GLY A 197 -5.37 11.48 -9.60
C GLY A 197 -6.59 11.26 -10.48
N TYR A 198 -6.75 12.10 -11.51
CA TYR A 198 -7.85 12.00 -12.46
C TYR A 198 -7.81 10.68 -13.25
N ASN A 199 -6.63 10.29 -13.75
CA ASN A 199 -6.44 9.00 -14.43
C ASN A 199 -6.77 7.83 -13.50
N ALA A 200 -6.28 7.85 -12.26
CA ALA A 200 -6.53 6.80 -11.29
C ALA A 200 -8.02 6.68 -10.96
N ALA A 201 -8.73 7.80 -10.75
CA ALA A 201 -10.18 7.81 -10.51
C ALA A 201 -10.96 7.26 -11.70
N PHE A 202 -10.61 7.64 -12.92
CA PHE A 202 -11.23 7.10 -14.14
C PHE A 202 -11.13 5.57 -14.20
N PHE A 203 -9.94 5.01 -13.98
CA PHE A 203 -9.75 3.57 -14.07
C PHE A 203 -10.36 2.79 -12.90
N VAL A 204 -10.58 3.41 -11.76
CA VAL A 204 -11.38 2.85 -10.67
C VAL A 204 -12.84 2.69 -11.13
N GLU A 205 -13.45 3.74 -11.70
CA GLU A 205 -14.82 3.65 -12.23
C GLU A 205 -14.93 2.64 -13.37
N TYR A 206 -13.93 2.60 -14.24
CA TYR A 206 -13.86 1.61 -15.31
C TYR A 206 -13.80 0.18 -14.76
N TYR A 207 -13.01 -0.07 -13.71
CA TYR A 207 -12.98 -1.37 -13.04
C TYR A 207 -14.36 -1.73 -12.45
N VAL A 208 -15.00 -0.79 -11.75
CA VAL A 208 -16.33 -1.01 -11.16
C VAL A 208 -17.35 -1.39 -12.24
N HIS A 209 -17.33 -0.70 -13.37
CA HIS A 209 -18.18 -1.00 -14.52
C HIS A 209 -17.95 -2.42 -15.07
N VAL A 210 -16.69 -2.75 -15.39
CA VAL A 210 -16.33 -4.08 -15.93
C VAL A 210 -16.61 -5.19 -14.91
N ARG A 211 -16.41 -4.93 -13.61
CA ARG A 211 -16.78 -5.85 -12.52
C ARG A 211 -18.30 -6.12 -12.51
N GLY A 212 -19.10 -5.07 -12.58
CA GLY A 212 -20.56 -5.19 -12.66
C GLY A 212 -20.98 -6.10 -13.82
N LEU A 213 -20.54 -5.79 -15.03
CA LEU A 213 -20.80 -6.59 -16.22
C LEU A 213 -20.37 -8.07 -16.07
N SER A 214 -19.22 -8.30 -15.41
CA SER A 214 -18.71 -9.65 -15.18
C SER A 214 -19.57 -10.43 -14.19
N LYS A 215 -20.12 -9.78 -13.16
CA LYS A 215 -21.04 -10.40 -12.20
C LYS A 215 -22.41 -10.67 -12.83
N ASP A 216 -22.95 -9.70 -13.54
CA ASP A 216 -24.26 -9.80 -14.19
C ASP A 216 -24.29 -10.90 -15.26
N SER A 217 -23.16 -11.10 -15.96
CA SER A 217 -23.02 -12.18 -16.95
C SER A 217 -22.70 -13.55 -16.35
N GLY A 218 -22.52 -13.65 -15.02
CA GLY A 218 -22.11 -14.90 -14.37
C GLY A 218 -20.73 -15.39 -14.82
N LEU A 219 -19.79 -14.47 -15.11
CA LEU A 219 -18.46 -14.82 -15.58
C LEU A 219 -17.75 -15.74 -14.57
N GLU A 220 -17.21 -16.85 -15.05
CA GLU A 220 -16.45 -17.79 -14.21
C GLU A 220 -15.32 -17.08 -13.44
N GLY A 221 -15.32 -17.20 -12.12
CA GLY A 221 -14.40 -16.54 -11.20
C GLY A 221 -14.89 -15.19 -10.67
N SER A 222 -16.04 -14.68 -11.15
CA SER A 222 -16.61 -13.44 -10.62
C SER A 222 -17.12 -13.60 -9.19
N GLU A 223 -17.38 -14.81 -8.74
CA GLU A 223 -17.72 -15.18 -7.36
C GLU A 223 -16.57 -14.87 -6.37
N LEU A 224 -15.33 -14.82 -6.86
CA LEU A 224 -14.16 -14.43 -6.04
C LEU A 224 -14.14 -12.93 -5.72
N LEU A 225 -14.93 -12.12 -6.45
CA LEU A 225 -15.12 -10.68 -6.23
C LEU A 225 -16.32 -10.48 -5.29
N SER A 226 -16.12 -10.76 -4.00
CA SER A 226 -17.19 -10.85 -3.02
C SER A 226 -17.27 -9.68 -2.03
N ASP A 227 -16.38 -8.68 -2.14
CA ASP A 227 -16.37 -7.52 -1.24
C ASP A 227 -17.39 -6.44 -1.68
N GLU A 228 -18.67 -6.69 -1.40
CA GLU A 228 -19.75 -5.76 -1.76
C GLU A 228 -19.66 -4.42 -1.03
N TYR A 229 -19.05 -4.40 0.16
CA TYR A 229 -18.90 -3.17 0.95
C TYR A 229 -17.95 -2.14 0.32
N LEU A 230 -17.14 -2.53 -0.66
CA LEU A 230 -16.36 -1.58 -1.46
C LEU A 230 -17.23 -0.72 -2.40
N TYR A 231 -18.44 -1.17 -2.68
CA TYR A 231 -19.31 -0.59 -3.73
C TYR A 231 -20.58 0.01 -3.19
N SER A 232 -21.02 -0.43 -2.02
CA SER A 232 -22.21 0.09 -1.33
C SER A 232 -21.99 0.16 0.17
N LYS A 233 -22.47 1.24 0.78
CA LYS A 233 -22.50 1.33 2.25
C LYS A 233 -23.43 0.23 2.78
N ALA A 234 -22.98 -0.43 3.85
CA ALA A 234 -23.81 -1.41 4.54
C ALA A 234 -25.06 -0.72 5.13
N SER A 235 -26.21 -1.38 5.07
CA SER A 235 -27.41 -0.88 5.75
C SER A 235 -27.24 -0.93 7.27
N ALA A 236 -27.99 -0.08 8.00
CA ALA A 236 -27.96 -0.10 9.46
C ALA A 236 -28.30 -1.48 10.04
N GLU A 237 -29.22 -2.21 9.40
CA GLU A 237 -29.59 -3.58 9.80
C GLU A 237 -28.43 -4.56 9.60
N THR A 238 -27.73 -4.44 8.47
CA THR A 238 -26.58 -5.30 8.16
C THR A 238 -25.42 -5.01 9.11
N LEU A 239 -25.19 -3.74 9.44
CA LEU A 239 -24.18 -3.33 10.42
C LEU A 239 -24.54 -3.84 11.81
N HIS A 240 -25.80 -3.73 12.21
CA HIS A 240 -26.24 -4.24 13.49
C HIS A 240 -26.17 -5.77 13.58
N ALA A 241 -26.51 -6.48 12.52
CA ALA A 241 -26.40 -7.93 12.46
C ALA A 241 -24.95 -8.41 12.49
N ALA A 242 -24.03 -7.68 11.81
CA ALA A 242 -22.62 -8.05 11.71
C ALA A 242 -21.76 -7.54 12.87
N TYR A 243 -22.16 -6.42 13.48
CA TYR A 243 -21.36 -5.69 14.47
C TYR A 243 -22.19 -5.28 15.71
N GLY A 244 -23.25 -6.03 16.02
CA GLY A 244 -24.07 -5.74 17.22
C GLY A 244 -23.25 -5.75 18.52
N ASP A 245 -22.25 -6.62 18.59
CA ASP A 245 -21.26 -6.67 19.66
C ASP A 245 -20.41 -5.39 19.74
N VAL A 246 -20.12 -4.76 18.59
CA VAL A 246 -19.38 -3.48 18.54
C VAL A 246 -20.22 -2.35 19.14
N ALA A 247 -21.52 -2.30 18.82
CA ALA A 247 -22.41 -1.28 19.40
C ALA A 247 -22.46 -1.37 20.92
N GLU A 248 -22.65 -2.57 21.45
CA GLU A 248 -22.65 -2.84 22.87
C GLU A 248 -21.30 -2.52 23.51
N THR A 249 -20.19 -2.91 22.88
CA THR A 249 -18.83 -2.62 23.36
C THR A 249 -18.53 -1.11 23.37
N VAL A 250 -18.94 -0.38 22.31
CA VAL A 250 -18.79 1.09 22.24
C VAL A 250 -19.58 1.76 23.36
N GLU A 251 -20.79 1.30 23.65
CA GLU A 251 -21.61 1.82 24.74
C GLU A 251 -20.96 1.53 26.09
N GLN A 252 -20.53 0.30 26.37
CA GLN A 252 -19.82 -0.09 27.59
C GLN A 252 -18.52 0.70 27.79
N LEU A 253 -17.69 0.83 26.74
CA LEU A 253 -16.45 1.60 26.81
C LEU A 253 -16.74 3.09 27.05
N SER A 254 -17.76 3.64 26.39
CA SER A 254 -18.10 5.06 26.54
C SER A 254 -18.65 5.37 27.95
N SER A 255 -19.40 4.45 28.54
CA SER A 255 -19.94 4.60 29.91
C SER A 255 -18.85 4.50 30.96
N ASN A 256 -17.82 3.71 30.74
CA ASN A 256 -16.72 3.47 31.69
C ASN A 256 -15.48 4.36 31.42
N LEU A 257 -15.54 5.23 30.42
CA LEU A 257 -14.40 6.08 30.04
C LEU A 257 -14.16 7.17 31.07
N VAL A 258 -13.07 7.08 31.81
CA VAL A 258 -12.63 8.10 32.75
C VAL A 258 -11.64 9.03 32.03
N PRO A 259 -11.96 10.33 31.91
CA PRO A 259 -11.03 11.29 31.27
C PRO A 259 -9.70 11.34 32.04
N VAL A 260 -8.61 11.21 31.30
CA VAL A 260 -7.24 11.30 31.84
C VAL A 260 -6.54 12.49 31.20
N ASP A 261 -6.01 13.38 32.04
CA ASP A 261 -5.30 14.55 31.58
C ASP A 261 -4.00 14.17 30.85
N LYS A 262 -3.71 14.90 29.77
CA LYS A 262 -2.48 14.72 29.01
C LYS A 262 -1.27 14.99 29.90
N PRO A 263 -0.27 14.08 29.95
CA PRO A 263 0.93 14.32 30.74
C PRO A 263 1.70 15.52 30.19
N ASN A 264 1.96 16.49 31.08
CA ASN A 264 2.66 17.72 30.74
C ASN A 264 4.19 17.51 30.71
N GLY A 265 4.87 18.18 29.81
CA GLY A 265 6.33 18.27 29.75
C GLY A 265 6.98 17.45 28.66
N PHE A 266 8.32 17.43 28.68
CA PHE A 266 9.17 16.80 27.66
C PHE A 266 8.93 15.29 27.52
N VAL A 267 8.59 14.60 28.60
CA VAL A 267 8.27 13.16 28.59
C VAL A 267 6.98 12.86 27.83
N GLY A 268 5.96 13.70 28.02
CA GLY A 268 4.70 13.60 27.27
C GLY A 268 4.91 13.85 25.77
N PHE A 269 5.71 14.85 25.43
CA PHE A 269 6.10 15.15 24.04
C PHE A 269 6.86 13.99 23.39
N LEU A 270 7.84 13.41 24.06
CA LEU A 270 8.61 12.28 23.53
C LEU A 270 7.74 11.02 23.37
N SER A 271 6.85 10.73 24.31
CA SER A 271 5.92 9.61 24.24
C SER A 271 4.96 9.76 23.05
N GLU A 272 4.45 10.95 22.81
CA GLU A 272 3.50 11.24 21.73
C GLU A 272 4.16 11.27 20.35
N TRP A 273 5.36 11.83 20.25
CA TRP A 273 6.04 12.08 18.95
C TRP A 273 6.93 10.94 18.49
N LEU A 274 7.62 10.26 19.40
CA LEU A 274 8.54 9.17 19.08
C LEU A 274 7.96 7.77 19.34
N GLY A 275 6.78 7.67 19.99
CA GLY A 275 6.22 6.39 20.39
C GLY A 275 7.11 5.60 21.36
N VAL A 276 8.11 6.25 21.97
CA VAL A 276 9.11 5.59 22.79
C VAL A 276 8.65 5.64 24.24
N ARG A 277 8.42 4.47 24.84
CA ARG A 277 8.20 4.32 26.28
C ARG A 277 9.50 4.52 27.05
N ILE A 278 9.97 5.75 27.15
CA ILE A 278 11.26 6.07 27.78
C ILE A 278 11.20 5.89 29.29
N LEU A 279 10.04 6.06 29.91
CA LEU A 279 9.83 5.88 31.36
C LEU A 279 8.46 5.27 31.60
N HIS A 280 8.38 4.21 32.41
CA HIS A 280 7.15 3.61 32.89
C HIS A 280 6.47 4.51 33.95
N ALA A 281 6.25 5.78 33.63
CA ALA A 281 5.48 6.65 34.50
C ALA A 281 3.99 6.23 34.40
N ARG A 282 3.38 5.89 35.53
CA ARG A 282 1.96 5.48 35.61
C ARG A 282 0.99 6.44 34.90
N SER A 283 1.31 7.73 34.86
CA SER A 283 0.52 8.75 34.16
C SER A 283 0.54 8.60 32.64
N VAL A 284 1.70 8.25 32.06
CA VAL A 284 1.86 8.05 30.61
C VAL A 284 1.09 6.79 30.18
N THR A 285 1.23 5.69 30.92
CA THR A 285 0.52 4.43 30.63
C THR A 285 -0.99 4.61 30.70
N LYS A 286 -1.50 5.30 31.73
CA LYS A 286 -2.93 5.58 31.85
C LYS A 286 -3.45 6.46 30.71
N TYR A 287 -2.67 7.44 30.29
CA TYR A 287 -3.05 8.30 29.17
C TYR A 287 -3.03 7.55 27.82
N GLU A 288 -2.07 6.66 27.61
CA GLU A 288 -2.02 5.80 26.43
C GLU A 288 -3.22 4.84 26.37
N GLU A 289 -3.57 4.22 27.52
CA GLU A 289 -4.75 3.37 27.63
C GLU A 289 -6.05 4.15 27.34
N TYR A 290 -6.18 5.35 27.90
CA TYR A 290 -7.31 6.25 27.63
C TYR A 290 -7.41 6.61 26.15
N ARG A 291 -6.29 6.96 25.48
CA ARG A 291 -6.27 7.26 24.05
C ARG A 291 -6.64 6.05 23.19
N GLU A 292 -6.17 4.87 23.56
CA GLU A 292 -6.51 3.63 22.86
C GLU A 292 -8.00 3.32 22.97
N GLN A 293 -8.59 3.47 24.15
CA GLN A 293 -10.04 3.31 24.37
C GLN A 293 -10.84 4.35 23.57
N LEU A 294 -10.43 5.61 23.59
CA LEU A 294 -11.08 6.67 22.83
C LEU A 294 -11.04 6.37 21.33
N HIS A 295 -9.90 5.94 20.82
CA HIS A 295 -9.74 5.55 19.41
C HIS A 295 -10.63 4.35 19.04
N GLN A 296 -10.80 3.38 19.93
CA GLN A 296 -11.69 2.24 19.72
C GLN A 296 -13.16 2.69 19.68
N ILE A 297 -13.57 3.57 20.56
CA ILE A 297 -14.91 4.15 20.58
C ILE A 297 -15.19 4.94 19.30
N ASP A 298 -14.28 5.81 18.90
CA ASP A 298 -14.44 6.64 17.69
C ASP A 298 -14.50 5.78 16.43
N THR A 299 -13.61 4.79 16.32
CA THR A 299 -13.61 3.85 15.19
C THR A 299 -14.89 3.01 15.16
N GLY A 300 -15.36 2.53 16.31
CA GLY A 300 -16.60 1.79 16.40
C GLY A 300 -17.82 2.64 15.99
N ARG A 301 -17.90 3.89 16.44
CA ARG A 301 -18.94 4.85 16.00
C ARG A 301 -18.88 5.13 14.52
N GLU A 302 -17.71 5.38 13.96
CA GLU A 302 -17.55 5.62 12.52
C GLU A 302 -17.95 4.42 11.66
N ILE A 303 -17.80 3.19 12.15
CA ILE A 303 -18.30 1.98 11.47
C ILE A 303 -19.82 1.95 11.53
N LEU A 304 -20.40 2.15 12.71
CA LEU A 304 -21.86 2.10 12.92
C LEU A 304 -22.58 3.21 12.15
N ASP A 305 -21.95 4.39 12.03
CA ASP A 305 -22.43 5.50 11.20
C ASP A 305 -22.24 5.28 9.70
N GLY A 306 -21.54 4.21 9.29
CA GLY A 306 -21.23 3.92 7.90
C GLY A 306 -20.25 4.92 7.25
N ALA A 307 -19.50 5.65 8.07
CA ALA A 307 -18.54 6.66 7.59
C ALA A 307 -17.24 6.05 7.06
N ILE A 308 -16.86 4.89 7.59
CA ILE A 308 -15.65 4.15 7.17
C ILE A 308 -16.01 2.73 6.73
N TYR A 309 -15.13 2.14 5.94
CA TYR A 309 -15.29 0.77 5.46
C TYR A 309 -15.30 -0.23 6.63
N PRO A 310 -16.41 -1.00 6.83
CA PRO A 310 -16.60 -1.85 8.00
C PRO A 310 -15.79 -3.15 7.96
N GLY A 311 -15.51 -3.67 6.76
CA GLY A 311 -14.83 -4.94 6.55
C GLY A 311 -13.36 -4.79 6.23
N ARG A 312 -12.57 -5.84 6.47
CA ARG A 312 -11.18 -5.95 5.99
C ARG A 312 -11.09 -6.76 4.74
N LEU A 313 -11.98 -7.73 4.57
CA LEU A 313 -12.07 -8.67 3.48
C LEU A 313 -13.49 -9.19 3.42
N ALA A 314 -14.07 -9.20 2.23
CA ALA A 314 -15.23 -10.04 2.00
C ALA A 314 -14.74 -11.51 1.84
N PRO A 315 -15.53 -12.51 2.23
CA PRO A 315 -16.86 -12.48 2.76
C PRO A 315 -16.98 -12.72 4.26
N ALA A 316 -15.88 -12.73 5.01
CA ALA A 316 -15.99 -12.90 6.45
C ALA A 316 -16.03 -11.51 7.10
N PRO A 317 -17.11 -11.14 7.82
CA PRO A 317 -17.04 -10.07 8.77
C PRO A 317 -15.92 -10.47 9.74
N MET A 318 -14.75 -9.84 9.60
CA MET A 318 -13.76 -9.98 10.65
C MET A 318 -14.38 -9.32 11.86
N ALA A 319 -14.75 -10.14 12.83
CA ALA A 319 -15.06 -9.68 14.15
C ALA A 319 -13.98 -8.65 14.50
N PHE A 320 -14.39 -7.43 14.76
CA PHE A 320 -13.53 -6.44 15.37
C PHE A 320 -13.13 -7.08 16.70
N ARG A 321 -11.95 -7.68 16.76
CA ARG A 321 -11.40 -8.07 18.05
C ARG A 321 -10.94 -6.78 18.68
N PHE A 322 -11.85 -6.18 19.43
CA PHE A 322 -11.44 -5.35 20.53
C PHE A 322 -10.52 -6.25 21.37
N ARG A 323 -9.32 -5.79 21.58
CA ARG A 323 -8.37 -6.49 22.44
C ARG A 323 -9.06 -6.58 23.79
N GLU A 324 -9.55 -7.77 24.16
CA GLU A 324 -10.03 -8.00 25.51
C GLU A 324 -8.96 -7.45 26.44
N SER A 325 -9.29 -6.37 27.13
CA SER A 325 -8.50 -5.90 28.25
C SER A 325 -8.39 -7.13 29.16
N ARG A 326 -7.19 -7.66 29.28
CA ARG A 326 -6.93 -8.70 30.28
C ARG A 326 -7.43 -8.14 31.60
N THR A 327 -8.60 -8.53 31.98
CA THR A 327 -9.01 -8.46 33.36
C THR A 327 -7.98 -9.27 34.12
N VAL A 328 -7.04 -8.57 34.72
CA VAL A 328 -6.16 -9.14 35.73
C VAL A 328 -7.12 -9.54 36.85
N SER A 329 -7.52 -10.81 36.81
CA SER A 329 -8.18 -11.40 37.98
C SER A 329 -7.18 -11.34 39.11
N SER A 330 -7.38 -10.40 40.01
CA SER A 330 -6.75 -10.39 41.31
C SER A 330 -7.43 -11.45 42.17
N ASP A 331 -7.19 -12.71 41.86
CA ASP A 331 -7.31 -13.80 42.79
C ASP A 331 -5.94 -14.04 43.41
N ARG A 332 -5.69 -13.35 44.53
CA ARG A 332 -4.78 -13.77 45.58
C ARG A 332 -5.52 -13.59 46.91
N SER A 333 -6.20 -14.63 47.31
CA SER A 333 -6.38 -14.97 48.71
C SER A 333 -5.13 -15.69 49.22
#